data_aa9f5625f47cad022a37e50e0210ccd0
#
_entry.id   aa9f5625f47cad022a37e50e0210ccd0
#
_cell.length_a   1.000
_cell.length_b   1.000
_cell.length_c   1.000
_cell.angle_alpha   90.00
_cell.angle_beta   90.00
_cell.angle_gamma   90.00
#
_symmetry.space_group_name_H-M   'P 1'
#
loop_
_entity.id
_entity.type
_entity.pdbx_description
1 polymer ?
#
loop_
_entity_poly.entity_id
_entity_poly.type
_entity_poly.pdbx_seq_one_letter_code
_entity_poly.pdbx_strand_id
1 'polypeptide(L)'
;MNTVKLSNKIGVMVDSLRLPLYEGLKACKDMGADGVQIYAVEGGMAPENIDQVSRKNLKSYLDSIGLEISALCGDLGGHGFQDAEQNPLKVEKSKRIMDLAAELGTNIVTTHIGIIPEGRDSPIYEAMQAACDELAVYARSMNAYFAIETGPEPSERLKSFLDNLSTNGVSVNFDPANMVMVTGDDPVDGVRLLKDYIVHTHVKDGKRLKPSDPRDVYGFLGYGGGTDHAKIAEMVASGEFFRELPLGKGDVDFEAYFNALSEINYQGYLTIEREVGHNPISDIEDAVGFINKFR
;
A
#
# COMPACT_ATOMS: atom_id res chain seq x y z
N MET A 1 22.96 14.69 -15.45
CA MET A 1 22.64 14.44 -14.02
C MET A 1 23.13 13.04 -13.72
N ASN A 2 23.78 12.80 -12.57
CA ASN A 2 24.18 11.44 -12.22
C ASN A 2 22.91 10.68 -11.84
N THR A 3 22.50 9.72 -12.66
CA THR A 3 21.38 8.82 -12.33
C THR A 3 21.76 8.07 -11.07
N VAL A 4 20.95 8.21 -10.01
CA VAL A 4 21.16 7.48 -8.76
C VAL A 4 21.04 6.00 -9.05
N LYS A 5 22.03 5.21 -8.61
CA LYS A 5 21.93 3.75 -8.63
C LYS A 5 21.21 3.27 -7.37
N LEU A 6 20.06 2.67 -7.58
CA LEU A 6 19.28 2.07 -6.49
C LEU A 6 19.91 0.74 -6.07
N SER A 7 19.97 0.51 -4.76
CA SER A 7 20.33 -0.79 -4.16
C SER A 7 19.13 -1.52 -3.57
N ASN A 8 17.95 -0.94 -3.69
CA ASN A 8 16.72 -1.48 -3.13
C ASN A 8 16.35 -2.83 -3.76
N LYS A 9 15.80 -3.71 -2.96
CA LYS A 9 15.19 -4.96 -3.43
C LYS A 9 13.90 -4.67 -4.20
N ILE A 10 13.61 -5.49 -5.22
CA ILE A 10 12.35 -5.42 -5.97
C ILE A 10 11.33 -6.32 -5.28
N GLY A 11 10.18 -5.74 -4.92
CA GLY A 11 9.00 -6.46 -4.47
C GLY A 11 7.94 -6.56 -5.57
N VAL A 12 7.01 -7.50 -5.44
CA VAL A 12 5.82 -7.60 -6.29
C VAL A 12 4.61 -7.90 -5.42
N MET A 13 3.50 -7.17 -5.64
CA MET A 13 2.19 -7.53 -5.11
C MET A 13 1.72 -8.80 -5.86
N VAL A 14 1.73 -9.94 -5.16
CA VAL A 14 1.42 -11.26 -5.79
C VAL A 14 0.02 -11.28 -6.39
N ASP A 15 -0.92 -10.67 -5.70
CA ASP A 15 -2.33 -10.64 -6.10
C ASP A 15 -2.54 -9.88 -7.42
N SER A 16 -1.65 -8.96 -7.77
CA SER A 16 -1.63 -8.28 -9.07
C SER A 16 -1.49 -9.25 -10.25
N LEU A 17 -0.87 -10.41 -10.04
CA LEU A 17 -0.71 -11.43 -11.09
C LEU A 17 -2.01 -12.19 -11.39
N ARG A 18 -3.00 -12.16 -10.48
CA ARG A 18 -4.28 -12.88 -10.61
C ARG A 18 -4.10 -14.38 -10.78
N LEU A 19 -3.08 -14.94 -10.14
CA LEU A 19 -2.76 -16.38 -10.13
C LEU A 19 -3.00 -16.97 -8.74
N PRO A 20 -3.18 -18.30 -8.63
CA PRO A 20 -3.10 -18.97 -7.34
C PRO A 20 -1.78 -18.65 -6.63
N LEU A 21 -1.80 -18.52 -5.29
CA LEU A 21 -0.68 -18.01 -4.50
C LEU A 21 0.68 -18.61 -4.90
N TYR A 22 0.83 -19.93 -4.87
CA TYR A 22 2.13 -20.57 -5.15
C TYR A 22 2.60 -20.42 -6.61
N GLU A 23 1.66 -20.33 -7.55
CA GLU A 23 1.96 -20.03 -8.95
C GLU A 23 2.44 -18.58 -9.09
N GLY A 24 1.76 -17.65 -8.41
CA GLY A 24 2.15 -16.23 -8.34
C GLY A 24 3.53 -16.03 -7.72
N LEU A 25 3.81 -16.70 -6.59
CA LEU A 25 5.12 -16.66 -5.94
C LEU A 25 6.22 -17.15 -6.88
N LYS A 26 5.99 -18.27 -7.57
CA LYS A 26 6.94 -18.78 -8.56
C LYS A 26 7.15 -17.79 -9.71
N ALA A 27 6.08 -17.23 -10.24
CA ALA A 27 6.15 -16.24 -11.32
C ALA A 27 6.93 -14.98 -10.88
N CYS A 28 6.70 -14.45 -9.67
CA CYS A 28 7.47 -13.33 -9.13
C CYS A 28 8.97 -13.66 -9.11
N LYS A 29 9.34 -14.87 -8.65
CA LYS A 29 10.75 -15.30 -8.63
C LYS A 29 11.32 -15.41 -10.04
N ASP A 30 10.60 -16.01 -10.96
CA ASP A 30 11.05 -16.19 -12.36
C ASP A 30 11.27 -14.82 -13.06
N MET A 31 10.50 -13.78 -12.70
CA MET A 31 10.66 -12.40 -13.19
C MET A 31 11.84 -11.66 -12.53
N GLY A 32 12.44 -12.20 -11.48
CA GLY A 32 13.58 -11.59 -10.79
C GLY A 32 13.21 -10.72 -9.60
N ALA A 33 12.03 -10.90 -9.01
CA ALA A 33 11.69 -10.27 -7.73
C ALA A 33 12.56 -10.83 -6.59
N ASP A 34 12.88 -9.96 -5.64
CA ASP A 34 13.59 -10.30 -4.39
C ASP A 34 12.59 -10.61 -3.26
N GLY A 35 11.39 -10.03 -3.32
CA GLY A 35 10.34 -10.21 -2.33
C GLY A 35 8.93 -10.02 -2.88
N VAL A 36 7.96 -10.28 -2.02
CA VAL A 36 6.54 -10.21 -2.37
C VAL A 36 5.73 -9.54 -1.28
N GLN A 37 4.67 -8.86 -1.69
CA GLN A 37 3.58 -8.42 -0.82
C GLN A 37 2.36 -9.29 -1.10
N ILE A 38 1.63 -9.69 -0.05
CA ILE A 38 0.55 -10.69 -0.15
C ILE A 38 -0.68 -10.15 0.60
N TYR A 39 -1.87 -10.23 0.00
CA TYR A 39 -3.13 -9.94 0.69
C TYR A 39 -3.40 -10.96 1.80
N ALA A 40 -3.75 -10.47 2.99
CA ALA A 40 -3.97 -11.29 4.18
C ALA A 40 -5.33 -11.04 4.87
N VAL A 41 -6.29 -10.47 4.14
CA VAL A 41 -7.61 -10.08 4.70
C VAL A 41 -8.69 -11.14 4.53
N GLU A 42 -8.51 -12.02 3.53
CA GLU A 42 -9.50 -13.04 3.17
C GLU A 42 -8.84 -14.29 2.58
N GLY A 43 -9.67 -15.27 2.21
CA GLY A 43 -9.18 -16.51 1.56
C GLY A 43 -8.25 -17.32 2.45
N GLY A 44 -7.29 -18.01 1.85
CA GLY A 44 -6.35 -18.89 2.52
C GLY A 44 -5.27 -18.19 3.34
N MET A 45 -5.06 -16.90 3.09
CA MET A 45 -4.05 -16.07 3.78
C MET A 45 -4.63 -15.30 4.99
N ALA A 46 -5.96 -15.27 5.17
CA ALA A 46 -6.54 -14.64 6.37
C ALA A 46 -6.04 -15.33 7.65
N PRO A 47 -5.70 -14.58 8.71
CA PRO A 47 -5.14 -15.14 9.94
C PRO A 47 -5.98 -16.27 10.57
N GLU A 48 -7.30 -16.23 10.40
CA GLU A 48 -8.23 -17.25 10.86
C GLU A 48 -8.27 -18.51 10.01
N ASN A 49 -7.78 -18.46 8.77
CA ASN A 49 -7.86 -19.56 7.79
C ASN A 49 -6.51 -20.27 7.62
N ILE A 50 -5.41 -19.53 7.73
CA ILE A 50 -4.05 -20.09 7.59
C ILE A 50 -3.59 -20.71 8.91
N ASP A 51 -3.58 -22.04 8.99
CA ASP A 51 -3.10 -22.76 10.18
C ASP A 51 -1.56 -22.76 10.30
N GLN A 52 -1.05 -23.19 11.46
CA GLN A 52 0.39 -23.20 11.72
C GLN A 52 1.19 -24.07 10.75
N VAL A 53 0.61 -25.15 10.23
CA VAL A 53 1.29 -26.03 9.26
C VAL A 53 1.43 -25.29 7.93
N SER A 54 0.36 -24.66 7.49
CA SER A 54 0.33 -23.85 6.26
C SER A 54 1.29 -22.66 6.32
N ARG A 55 1.39 -21.96 7.47
CA ARG A 55 2.38 -20.87 7.69
C ARG A 55 3.81 -21.38 7.53
N LYS A 56 4.14 -22.52 8.14
CA LYS A 56 5.46 -23.15 8.02
C LYS A 56 5.76 -23.60 6.60
N ASN A 57 4.78 -24.19 5.92
CA ASN A 57 4.94 -24.64 4.54
C ASN A 57 5.18 -23.46 3.60
N LEU A 58 4.42 -22.37 3.76
CA LEU A 58 4.61 -21.15 2.97
C LEU A 58 6.01 -20.57 3.17
N LYS A 59 6.44 -20.44 4.44
CA LYS A 59 7.78 -19.94 4.75
C LYS A 59 8.88 -20.85 4.17
N SER A 60 8.76 -22.16 4.34
CA SER A 60 9.74 -23.11 3.78
C SER A 60 9.78 -23.06 2.25
N TYR A 61 8.64 -22.87 1.60
CA TYR A 61 8.57 -22.70 0.16
C TYR A 61 9.29 -21.42 -0.28
N LEU A 62 8.99 -20.27 0.34
CA LEU A 62 9.63 -18.99 0.06
C LEU A 62 11.16 -19.07 0.24
N ASP A 63 11.61 -19.65 1.35
CA ASP A 63 13.03 -19.89 1.62
C ASP A 63 13.67 -20.75 0.51
N SER A 64 12.97 -21.80 0.04
CA SER A 64 13.47 -22.71 -0.99
C SER A 64 13.66 -22.07 -2.35
N ILE A 65 12.86 -21.06 -2.68
CA ILE A 65 12.96 -20.30 -3.95
C ILE A 65 13.71 -18.97 -3.79
N GLY A 66 14.12 -18.62 -2.56
CA GLY A 66 14.84 -17.38 -2.28
C GLY A 66 14.01 -16.13 -2.50
N LEU A 67 12.75 -16.13 -2.00
CA LEU A 67 11.88 -14.96 -1.91
C LEU A 67 11.63 -14.60 -0.45
N GLU A 68 11.51 -13.29 -0.17
CA GLU A 68 11.14 -12.77 1.13
C GLU A 68 9.71 -12.20 1.08
N ILE A 69 9.03 -12.08 2.21
CA ILE A 69 7.80 -11.29 2.29
C ILE A 69 8.18 -9.86 2.67
N SER A 70 7.94 -8.90 1.76
CA SER A 70 8.20 -7.48 2.00
C SER A 70 7.15 -6.86 2.92
N ALA A 71 5.89 -7.24 2.76
CA ALA A 71 4.76 -6.80 3.56
C ALA A 71 3.58 -7.75 3.41
N LEU A 72 2.62 -7.71 4.35
CA LEU A 72 1.27 -8.21 4.13
C LEU A 72 0.33 -7.03 3.84
N CYS A 73 -0.62 -7.20 2.94
CA CYS A 73 -1.71 -6.26 2.77
C CYS A 73 -2.84 -6.61 3.72
N GLY A 74 -3.17 -5.70 4.63
CA GLY A 74 -4.19 -5.82 5.65
C GLY A 74 -5.36 -4.85 5.44
N ASP A 75 -5.62 -4.44 4.19
CA ASP A 75 -6.71 -3.53 3.87
C ASP A 75 -8.07 -4.22 4.01
N LEU A 76 -8.79 -3.88 5.08
CA LEU A 76 -10.12 -4.42 5.40
C LEU A 76 -11.24 -3.77 4.57
N GLY A 77 -10.91 -2.85 3.69
CA GLY A 77 -11.84 -2.19 2.79
C GLY A 77 -12.89 -1.29 3.46
N GLY A 78 -13.93 -0.97 2.69
CA GLY A 78 -15.01 -0.09 3.12
C GLY A 78 -14.53 1.34 3.36
N HIS A 79 -15.02 1.99 4.43
CA HIS A 79 -14.61 3.34 4.80
C HIS A 79 -13.35 3.37 5.72
N GLY A 80 -12.54 2.30 5.72
CA GLY A 80 -11.41 2.22 6.63
C GLY A 80 -11.84 2.29 8.10
N PHE A 81 -11.25 3.23 8.84
CA PHE A 81 -11.53 3.46 10.27
C PHE A 81 -12.45 4.67 10.55
N GLN A 82 -13.25 5.10 9.56
CA GLN A 82 -14.16 6.24 9.72
C GLN A 82 -15.37 5.94 10.61
N ASP A 83 -15.72 4.67 10.79
CA ASP A 83 -16.89 4.22 11.55
C ASP A 83 -16.45 3.70 12.94
N ALA A 84 -16.72 4.51 13.98
CA ALA A 84 -16.37 4.19 15.36
C ALA A 84 -17.01 2.89 15.86
N GLU A 85 -18.19 2.50 15.37
CA GLU A 85 -18.87 1.27 15.78
C GLU A 85 -18.18 0.02 15.21
N GLN A 86 -17.58 0.12 14.02
CA GLN A 86 -16.88 -1.00 13.39
C GLN A 86 -15.39 -1.09 13.81
N ASN A 87 -14.82 0.00 14.30
CA ASN A 87 -13.38 0.08 14.59
C ASN A 87 -12.88 -0.99 15.57
N PRO A 88 -13.57 -1.35 16.66
CA PRO A 88 -13.07 -2.40 17.56
C PRO A 88 -12.81 -3.74 16.86
N LEU A 89 -13.68 -4.13 15.92
CA LEU A 89 -13.52 -5.35 15.14
C LEU A 89 -12.38 -5.22 14.13
N LYS A 90 -12.29 -4.07 13.44
CA LYS A 90 -11.23 -3.82 12.45
C LYS A 90 -9.85 -3.74 13.10
N VAL A 91 -9.73 -3.08 14.24
CA VAL A 91 -8.49 -3.01 15.02
C VAL A 91 -8.03 -4.41 15.43
N GLU A 92 -8.93 -5.24 15.95
CA GLU A 92 -8.59 -6.61 16.34
C GLU A 92 -8.14 -7.47 15.14
N LYS A 93 -8.81 -7.36 13.99
CA LYS A 93 -8.39 -8.03 12.76
C LYS A 93 -7.02 -7.55 12.29
N SER A 94 -6.76 -6.24 12.30
CA SER A 94 -5.49 -5.66 11.92
C SER A 94 -4.34 -6.15 12.82
N LYS A 95 -4.56 -6.28 14.12
CA LYS A 95 -3.59 -6.86 15.06
C LYS A 95 -3.25 -8.30 14.70
N ARG A 96 -4.25 -9.13 14.38
CA ARG A 96 -4.01 -10.52 13.94
C ARG A 96 -3.23 -10.61 12.63
N ILE A 97 -3.43 -9.67 11.70
CA ILE A 97 -2.64 -9.61 10.48
C ILE A 97 -1.20 -9.21 10.80
N MET A 98 -0.97 -8.28 11.74
CA MET A 98 0.39 -7.95 12.20
C MET A 98 1.07 -9.13 12.89
N ASP A 99 0.35 -9.92 13.70
CA ASP A 99 0.88 -11.15 14.27
C ASP A 99 1.28 -12.16 13.20
N LEU A 100 0.43 -12.36 12.19
CA LEU A 100 0.73 -13.22 11.06
C LEU A 100 1.95 -12.72 10.27
N ALA A 101 2.06 -11.41 10.06
CA ALA A 101 3.22 -10.81 9.40
C ALA A 101 4.52 -11.13 10.13
N ALA A 102 4.54 -10.96 11.45
CA ALA A 102 5.69 -11.30 12.30
C ALA A 102 6.05 -12.79 12.21
N GLU A 103 5.06 -13.69 12.25
CA GLU A 103 5.29 -15.14 12.10
C GLU A 103 5.84 -15.52 10.73
N LEU A 104 5.42 -14.81 9.67
CA LEU A 104 5.89 -15.03 8.31
C LEU A 104 7.22 -14.34 7.99
N GLY A 105 7.73 -13.50 8.91
CA GLY A 105 9.06 -12.90 8.81
C GLY A 105 9.12 -11.50 8.21
N THR A 106 7.98 -10.80 8.13
CA THR A 106 7.91 -9.37 7.85
C THR A 106 7.37 -8.60 9.05
N ASN A 107 7.69 -7.32 9.13
CA ASN A 107 7.18 -6.42 10.17
C ASN A 107 6.32 -5.29 9.61
N ILE A 108 5.86 -5.40 8.36
CA ILE A 108 5.06 -4.37 7.69
C ILE A 108 3.72 -4.95 7.28
N VAL A 109 2.64 -4.25 7.66
CA VAL A 109 1.29 -4.46 7.16
C VAL A 109 0.82 -3.19 6.49
N THR A 110 0.52 -3.24 5.19
CA THR A 110 0.01 -2.11 4.42
C THR A 110 -1.52 -2.06 4.47
N THR A 111 -2.11 -0.88 4.36
CA THR A 111 -3.56 -0.69 4.46
C THR A 111 -4.01 0.67 3.93
N HIS A 112 -5.29 0.77 3.57
CA HIS A 112 -6.01 2.04 3.57
C HIS A 112 -6.79 2.21 4.88
N ILE A 113 -6.89 3.44 5.35
CA ILE A 113 -7.65 3.76 6.57
C ILE A 113 -8.93 4.56 6.29
N GLY A 114 -9.25 4.78 5.02
CA GLY A 114 -10.26 5.75 4.57
C GLY A 114 -9.68 7.16 4.50
N ILE A 115 -10.44 8.09 3.92
CA ILE A 115 -10.00 9.48 3.75
C ILE A 115 -9.99 10.20 5.11
N ILE A 116 -8.86 10.81 5.44
CA ILE A 116 -8.72 11.64 6.64
C ILE A 116 -9.47 12.96 6.43
N PRO A 117 -10.43 13.33 7.31
CA PRO A 117 -11.13 14.61 7.21
C PRO A 117 -10.19 15.82 7.32
N GLU A 118 -10.59 16.94 6.69
CA GLU A 118 -9.83 18.20 6.83
C GLU A 118 -9.88 18.78 8.24
N GLY A 119 -11.05 18.68 8.88
CA GLY A 119 -11.27 19.18 10.25
C GLY A 119 -10.95 18.14 11.30
N ARG A 120 -10.10 18.49 12.27
CA ARG A 120 -9.77 17.62 13.40
C ARG A 120 -10.91 17.46 14.41
N ASP A 121 -11.86 18.39 14.42
CA ASP A 121 -13.01 18.41 15.35
C ASP A 121 -14.19 17.56 14.84
N SER A 122 -13.95 16.67 13.88
CA SER A 122 -15.00 15.83 13.34
C SER A 122 -15.02 14.47 14.06
N PRO A 123 -16.21 13.89 14.36
CA PRO A 123 -16.31 12.56 14.97
C PRO A 123 -15.61 11.47 14.14
N ILE A 124 -15.55 11.64 12.80
CA ILE A 124 -14.83 10.72 11.91
C ILE A 124 -13.32 10.82 12.17
N TYR A 125 -12.76 12.04 12.28
CA TYR A 125 -11.35 12.21 12.58
C TYR A 125 -10.98 11.58 13.94
N GLU A 126 -11.79 11.84 14.97
CA GLU A 126 -11.60 11.27 16.31
C GLU A 126 -11.65 9.73 16.29
N ALA A 127 -12.61 9.15 15.55
CA ALA A 127 -12.72 7.70 15.38
C ALA A 127 -11.50 7.08 14.71
N MET A 128 -11.03 7.70 13.62
CA MET A 128 -9.83 7.28 12.89
C MET A 128 -8.57 7.41 13.76
N GLN A 129 -8.42 8.55 14.46
CA GLN A 129 -7.29 8.79 15.33
C GLN A 129 -7.21 7.77 16.47
N ALA A 130 -8.32 7.49 17.15
CA ALA A 130 -8.37 6.53 18.24
C ALA A 130 -7.98 5.11 17.78
N ALA A 131 -8.52 4.65 16.64
CA ALA A 131 -8.19 3.34 16.08
C ALA A 131 -6.71 3.26 15.64
N CYS A 132 -6.22 4.29 14.94
CA CYS A 132 -4.83 4.32 14.48
C CYS A 132 -3.84 4.46 15.64
N ASP A 133 -4.19 5.17 16.71
CA ASP A 133 -3.33 5.30 17.89
C ASP A 133 -3.19 3.96 18.64
N GLU A 134 -4.28 3.20 18.77
CA GLU A 134 -4.24 1.85 19.32
C GLU A 134 -3.38 0.91 18.48
N LEU A 135 -3.51 0.96 17.16
CA LEU A 135 -2.69 0.19 16.22
C LEU A 135 -1.22 0.63 16.23
N ALA A 136 -0.95 1.94 16.38
CA ALA A 136 0.40 2.46 16.49
C ALA A 136 1.13 1.93 17.72
N VAL A 137 0.45 1.93 18.88
CA VAL A 137 1.01 1.37 20.12
C VAL A 137 1.26 -0.14 19.97
N TYR A 138 0.30 -0.87 19.39
CA TYR A 138 0.44 -2.30 19.16
C TYR A 138 1.61 -2.64 18.23
N ALA A 139 1.69 -2.00 17.07
CA ALA A 139 2.78 -2.19 16.11
C ALA A 139 4.15 -1.91 16.75
N ARG A 140 4.28 -0.82 17.51
CA ARG A 140 5.53 -0.50 18.22
C ARG A 140 5.92 -1.55 19.25
N SER A 141 4.96 -2.15 19.95
CA SER A 141 5.23 -3.18 20.96
C SER A 141 5.88 -4.43 20.38
N MET A 142 5.67 -4.70 19.08
CA MET A 142 6.24 -5.84 18.36
C MET A 142 7.30 -5.45 17.32
N ASN A 143 7.77 -4.19 17.35
CA ASN A 143 8.74 -3.63 16.39
C ASN A 143 8.26 -3.78 14.93
N ALA A 144 6.97 -3.54 14.71
CA ALA A 144 6.30 -3.60 13.41
C ALA A 144 5.72 -2.24 13.03
N TYR A 145 5.19 -2.17 11.82
CA TYR A 145 4.55 -0.99 11.25
C TYR A 145 3.21 -1.34 10.61
N PHE A 146 2.21 -0.50 10.87
CA PHE A 146 0.95 -0.49 10.17
C PHE A 146 0.97 0.69 9.20
N ALA A 147 1.23 0.40 7.92
CA ALA A 147 1.64 1.39 6.93
C ALA A 147 0.45 1.83 6.07
N ILE A 148 0.03 3.09 6.26
CA ILE A 148 -1.07 3.71 5.51
C ILE A 148 -0.61 3.99 4.08
N GLU A 149 -1.43 3.60 3.11
CA GLU A 149 -1.17 3.90 1.71
C GLU A 149 -1.58 5.33 1.35
N THR A 150 -0.66 6.04 0.64
CA THR A 150 -0.93 7.39 0.15
C THR A 150 -1.91 7.39 -1.02
N GLY A 151 -2.61 8.52 -1.20
CA GLY A 151 -3.52 8.76 -2.33
C GLY A 151 -4.87 9.38 -1.97
N PRO A 152 -5.55 8.95 -0.88
CA PRO A 152 -6.87 9.49 -0.53
C PRO A 152 -6.86 10.98 -0.16
N GLU A 153 -5.78 11.47 0.41
CA GLU A 153 -5.61 12.86 0.80
C GLU A 153 -4.23 13.41 0.44
N PRO A 154 -4.05 14.75 0.41
CA PRO A 154 -2.74 15.36 0.25
C PRO A 154 -1.76 14.94 1.35
N SER A 155 -0.48 14.83 0.98
CA SER A 155 0.61 14.41 1.88
C SER A 155 0.70 15.23 3.16
N GLU A 156 0.40 16.53 3.10
CA GLU A 156 0.37 17.41 4.28
C GLU A 156 -0.71 16.99 5.29
N ARG A 157 -1.89 16.56 4.80
CA ARG A 157 -2.97 16.09 5.66
C ARG A 157 -2.62 14.77 6.33
N LEU A 158 -2.08 13.82 5.57
CA LEU A 158 -1.58 12.55 6.10
C LEU A 158 -0.50 12.78 7.14
N LYS A 159 0.51 13.62 6.84
CA LYS A 159 1.55 13.97 7.81
C LYS A 159 0.99 14.56 9.08
N SER A 160 0.06 15.53 8.93
CA SER A 160 -0.60 16.17 10.08
C SER A 160 -1.37 15.16 10.95
N PHE A 161 -1.94 14.13 10.36
CA PHE A 161 -2.59 13.04 11.09
C PHE A 161 -1.56 12.18 11.85
N LEU A 162 -0.50 11.73 11.17
CA LEU A 162 0.57 10.92 11.74
C LEU A 162 1.29 11.63 12.89
N ASP A 163 1.57 12.92 12.75
CA ASP A 163 2.21 13.74 13.79
C ASP A 163 1.38 13.84 15.10
N ASN A 164 0.08 13.49 15.06
CA ASN A 164 -0.81 13.49 16.23
C ASN A 164 -0.99 12.11 16.86
N LEU A 165 -0.37 11.07 16.34
CA LEU A 165 -0.38 9.74 16.95
C LEU A 165 0.70 9.64 18.03
N SER A 166 0.46 8.81 19.05
CA SER A 166 1.35 8.66 20.21
C SER A 166 2.69 8.03 19.86
N THR A 167 2.77 7.27 18.78
CA THR A 167 3.98 6.59 18.28
C THR A 167 3.97 6.53 16.76
N ASN A 168 5.14 6.23 16.18
CA ASN A 168 5.28 5.99 14.74
C ASN A 168 5.04 4.51 14.32
N GLY A 169 4.31 3.74 15.11
CA GLY A 169 3.92 2.37 14.74
C GLY A 169 2.92 2.35 13.57
N VAL A 170 2.09 3.40 13.43
CA VAL A 170 1.42 3.71 12.18
C VAL A 170 2.34 4.59 11.35
N SER A 171 2.60 4.17 10.13
CA SER A 171 3.59 4.74 9.22
C SER A 171 3.03 4.78 7.80
N VAL A 172 3.88 4.87 6.76
CA VAL A 172 3.43 5.09 5.38
C VAL A 172 3.92 3.98 4.44
N ASN A 173 2.97 3.44 3.67
CA ASN A 173 3.20 2.79 2.40
C ASN A 173 3.02 3.84 1.29
N PHE A 174 4.11 4.22 0.65
CA PHE A 174 4.09 5.34 -0.28
C PHE A 174 3.79 4.89 -1.71
N ASP A 175 2.61 5.25 -2.22
CA ASP A 175 2.22 5.01 -3.62
C ASP A 175 2.23 6.34 -4.40
N PRO A 176 3.16 6.53 -5.36
CA PRO A 176 3.27 7.76 -6.13
C PRO A 176 2.14 7.92 -7.13
N ALA A 177 1.60 6.83 -7.68
CA ALA A 177 0.57 6.88 -8.70
C ALA A 177 -0.78 7.30 -8.13
N ASN A 178 -1.15 6.78 -6.95
CA ASN A 178 -2.39 7.18 -6.28
C ASN A 178 -2.40 8.69 -5.99
N MET A 179 -1.26 9.25 -5.59
CA MET A 179 -1.11 10.70 -5.40
C MET A 179 -1.33 11.47 -6.69
N VAL A 180 -0.62 11.10 -7.77
CA VAL A 180 -0.75 11.75 -9.08
C VAL A 180 -2.18 11.63 -9.60
N MET A 181 -2.76 10.45 -9.56
CA MET A 181 -4.07 10.16 -10.16
C MET A 181 -5.22 10.85 -9.42
N VAL A 182 -5.22 10.83 -8.10
CA VAL A 182 -6.38 11.24 -7.30
C VAL A 182 -6.26 12.66 -6.76
N THR A 183 -5.27 12.94 -5.93
CA THR A 183 -5.09 14.27 -5.34
C THR A 183 -4.38 15.24 -6.28
N GLY A 184 -3.49 14.73 -7.14
CA GLY A 184 -2.61 15.54 -7.98
C GLY A 184 -1.44 16.14 -7.21
N ASP A 185 -1.11 15.54 -6.07
CA ASP A 185 0.10 15.86 -5.30
C ASP A 185 1.36 15.45 -6.09
N ASP A 186 2.46 16.16 -5.83
CA ASP A 186 3.77 15.80 -6.35
C ASP A 186 4.41 14.70 -5.48
N PRO A 187 4.66 13.49 -6.04
CA PRO A 187 5.27 12.41 -5.27
C PRO A 187 6.67 12.72 -4.74
N VAL A 188 7.43 13.57 -5.42
CA VAL A 188 8.80 13.95 -5.00
C VAL A 188 8.76 14.80 -3.73
N ASP A 189 7.85 15.78 -3.70
CA ASP A 189 7.62 16.59 -2.51
C ASP A 189 6.97 15.76 -1.40
N GLY A 190 6.06 14.85 -1.75
CA GLY A 190 5.45 13.90 -0.82
C GLY A 190 6.48 13.02 -0.11
N VAL A 191 7.45 12.44 -0.84
CA VAL A 191 8.56 11.66 -0.25
C VAL A 191 9.34 12.46 0.76
N ARG A 192 9.72 13.70 0.42
CA ARG A 192 10.48 14.58 1.33
C ARG A 192 9.70 14.95 2.58
N LEU A 193 8.40 15.22 2.41
CA LEU A 193 7.50 15.59 3.49
C LEU A 193 7.25 14.44 4.47
N LEU A 194 7.05 13.22 3.95
CA LEU A 194 6.72 12.02 4.72
C LEU A 194 7.94 11.17 5.09
N LYS A 195 9.15 11.66 4.87
CA LYS A 195 10.43 10.93 5.01
C LYS A 195 10.60 10.14 6.30
N ASP A 196 10.09 10.65 7.41
CA ASP A 196 10.24 10.03 8.74
C ASP A 196 9.21 8.90 8.99
N TYR A 197 8.26 8.73 8.05
CA TYR A 197 7.17 7.76 8.14
C TYR A 197 7.23 6.67 7.07
N ILE A 198 7.92 6.88 5.94
CA ILE A 198 7.94 5.91 4.83
C ILE A 198 8.70 4.65 5.24
N VAL A 199 7.98 3.53 5.35
CA VAL A 199 8.53 2.20 5.68
C VAL A 199 8.37 1.20 4.54
N HIS A 200 7.46 1.46 3.61
CA HIS A 200 7.21 0.64 2.42
C HIS A 200 6.83 1.56 1.25
N THR A 201 7.03 1.09 0.02
CA THR A 201 6.61 1.84 -1.17
C THR A 201 6.01 0.93 -2.22
N HIS A 202 5.03 1.47 -2.95
CA HIS A 202 4.63 0.92 -4.22
C HIS A 202 5.37 1.59 -5.38
N VAL A 203 5.57 0.83 -6.43
CA VAL A 203 6.03 1.31 -7.74
C VAL A 203 4.89 1.02 -8.70
N LYS A 204 4.08 2.04 -8.91
CA LYS A 204 2.86 2.05 -9.70
C LYS A 204 2.84 3.33 -10.52
N ASP A 205 2.26 3.30 -11.69
CA ASP A 205 2.18 4.46 -12.58
C ASP A 205 0.76 4.71 -13.06
N GLY A 206 0.46 5.95 -13.27
CA GLY A 206 -0.85 6.34 -13.74
C GLY A 206 -0.86 7.77 -14.25
N LYS A 207 -1.97 8.13 -14.84
CA LYS A 207 -2.17 9.45 -15.43
C LYS A 207 -3.46 10.07 -14.91
N ARG A 208 -3.37 11.32 -14.48
CA ARG A 208 -4.53 12.15 -14.17
C ARG A 208 -5.06 12.79 -15.46
N LEU A 209 -6.34 12.59 -15.74
CA LEU A 209 -7.00 13.16 -16.92
C LEU A 209 -7.78 14.42 -16.55
N LYS A 210 -8.44 14.42 -15.40
CA LYS A 210 -9.13 15.57 -14.83
C LYS A 210 -9.23 15.45 -13.30
N PRO A 211 -9.45 16.56 -12.59
CA PRO A 211 -9.67 16.51 -11.14
C PRO A 211 -10.87 15.65 -10.80
N SER A 212 -10.76 14.88 -9.72
CA SER A 212 -11.84 14.12 -9.09
C SER A 212 -11.90 14.45 -7.60
N ASP A 213 -13.06 14.28 -6.98
CA ASP A 213 -13.14 14.31 -5.53
C ASP A 213 -12.66 12.96 -4.99
N PRO A 214 -11.67 12.91 -4.10
CA PRO A 214 -11.21 11.65 -3.52
C PRO A 214 -12.32 10.81 -2.89
N ARG A 215 -13.41 11.46 -2.40
CA ARG A 215 -14.56 10.76 -1.83
C ARG A 215 -15.34 9.94 -2.86
N ASP A 216 -15.28 10.32 -4.13
CA ASP A 216 -15.85 9.54 -5.24
C ASP A 216 -14.99 8.33 -5.60
N VAL A 217 -13.70 8.33 -5.22
CA VAL A 217 -12.74 7.24 -5.52
C VAL A 217 -12.64 6.24 -4.37
N TYR A 218 -12.48 6.73 -3.15
CA TYR A 218 -12.24 5.89 -1.97
C TYR A 218 -13.48 5.74 -1.07
N GLY A 219 -14.54 6.50 -1.35
CA GLY A 219 -15.71 6.58 -0.48
C GLY A 219 -15.46 7.40 0.79
N PHE A 220 -16.54 7.91 1.38
CA PHE A 220 -16.49 8.64 2.64
C PHE A 220 -17.79 8.44 3.40
N LEU A 221 -17.70 8.16 4.70
CA LEU A 221 -18.87 7.88 5.54
C LEU A 221 -19.84 9.06 5.54
N GLY A 222 -21.09 8.80 5.14
CA GLY A 222 -22.13 9.83 5.03
C GLY A 222 -22.09 10.68 3.75
N TYR A 223 -21.09 10.52 2.88
CA TYR A 223 -21.03 11.21 1.60
C TYR A 223 -21.94 10.53 0.57
N GLY A 224 -22.76 11.34 -0.13
CA GLY A 224 -23.61 10.84 -1.21
C GLY A 224 -24.72 9.84 -0.80
N GLY A 225 -25.04 9.75 0.49
CA GLY A 225 -26.08 8.85 0.98
C GLY A 225 -25.63 7.39 1.21
N GLY A 226 -24.35 7.15 1.27
CA GLY A 226 -23.71 5.85 1.48
C GLY A 226 -22.66 5.55 0.41
N THR A 227 -21.79 4.60 0.69
CA THR A 227 -20.77 4.19 -0.28
C THR A 227 -21.42 3.24 -1.28
N ASP A 228 -21.72 3.75 -2.48
CA ASP A 228 -22.09 2.88 -3.60
C ASP A 228 -20.81 2.34 -4.26
N HIS A 229 -20.30 1.22 -3.71
CA HIS A 229 -19.11 0.57 -4.24
C HIS A 229 -19.20 0.24 -5.73
N ALA A 230 -20.42 -0.02 -6.23
CA ALA A 230 -20.62 -0.29 -7.65
C ALA A 230 -20.37 0.98 -8.50
N LYS A 231 -20.82 2.14 -8.04
CA LYS A 231 -20.54 3.42 -8.74
C LYS A 231 -19.06 3.80 -8.67
N ILE A 232 -18.41 3.57 -7.53
CA ILE A 232 -16.97 3.79 -7.41
C ILE A 232 -16.24 2.91 -8.40
N ALA A 233 -16.52 1.61 -8.43
CA ALA A 233 -15.91 0.68 -9.37
C ALA A 233 -16.17 1.05 -10.83
N GLU A 234 -17.41 1.47 -11.16
CA GLU A 234 -17.76 1.96 -12.50
C GLU A 234 -16.98 3.22 -12.88
N MET A 235 -16.88 4.20 -11.97
CA MET A 235 -16.14 5.42 -12.19
C MET A 235 -14.65 5.17 -12.40
N VAL A 236 -14.03 4.31 -11.58
CA VAL A 236 -12.63 3.91 -11.73
C VAL A 236 -12.44 3.16 -13.05
N ALA A 237 -13.31 2.19 -13.36
CA ALA A 237 -13.25 1.40 -14.60
C ALA A 237 -13.48 2.24 -15.86
N SER A 238 -14.22 3.33 -15.77
CA SER A 238 -14.47 4.22 -16.93
C SER A 238 -13.21 4.87 -17.47
N GLY A 239 -12.17 5.03 -16.63
CA GLY A 239 -10.95 5.75 -16.96
C GLY A 239 -11.18 7.21 -17.35
N GLU A 240 -12.26 7.82 -16.86
CA GLU A 240 -12.66 9.20 -17.19
C GLU A 240 -11.81 10.23 -16.46
N PHE A 241 -11.49 9.97 -15.18
CA PHE A 241 -10.77 10.90 -14.31
C PHE A 241 -9.26 10.61 -14.28
N PHE A 242 -8.91 9.35 -14.28
CA PHE A 242 -7.53 8.89 -14.27
C PHE A 242 -7.41 7.51 -14.92
N ARG A 243 -6.20 7.09 -15.19
CA ARG A 243 -5.89 5.73 -15.66
C ARG A 243 -4.60 5.26 -15.03
N GLU A 244 -4.62 4.08 -14.47
CA GLU A 244 -3.40 3.35 -14.16
C GLU A 244 -2.79 2.81 -15.46
N LEU A 245 -1.48 2.94 -15.59
CA LEU A 245 -0.71 2.61 -16.79
C LEU A 245 0.52 1.76 -16.44
N PRO A 246 1.07 0.98 -17.38
CA PRO A 246 2.38 0.35 -17.19
C PRO A 246 3.46 1.37 -16.84
N LEU A 247 4.46 0.95 -16.06
CA LEU A 247 5.53 1.84 -15.56
C LEU A 247 6.22 2.62 -16.69
N GLY A 248 6.40 3.91 -16.48
CA GLY A 248 6.99 4.85 -17.43
C GLY A 248 6.05 5.27 -18.55
N LYS A 249 4.74 5.02 -18.43
CA LYS A 249 3.70 5.43 -19.39
C LYS A 249 2.70 6.43 -18.80
N GLY A 250 2.76 6.66 -17.49
CA GLY A 250 1.95 7.63 -16.77
C GLY A 250 2.66 8.96 -16.56
N ASP A 251 2.23 9.64 -15.50
CA ASP A 251 2.71 10.97 -15.15
C ASP A 251 3.68 10.95 -13.95
N VAL A 252 4.04 9.76 -13.39
CA VAL A 252 5.04 9.65 -12.34
C VAL A 252 6.44 9.85 -12.92
N ASP A 253 7.17 10.88 -12.46
CA ASP A 253 8.59 11.04 -12.76
C ASP A 253 9.43 10.08 -11.91
N PHE A 254 9.64 8.87 -12.41
CA PHE A 254 10.38 7.83 -11.68
C PHE A 254 11.84 8.20 -11.42
N GLU A 255 12.49 8.96 -12.28
CA GLU A 255 13.87 9.40 -12.03
C GLU A 255 13.90 10.32 -10.81
N ALA A 256 13.01 11.32 -10.76
CA ALA A 256 12.91 12.22 -9.63
C ALA A 256 12.40 11.52 -8.35
N TYR A 257 11.43 10.62 -8.48
CA TYR A 257 10.90 9.82 -7.37
C TYR A 257 11.97 8.92 -6.72
N PHE A 258 12.71 8.16 -7.52
CA PHE A 258 13.79 7.31 -7.02
C PHE A 258 14.94 8.11 -6.43
N ASN A 259 15.25 9.28 -6.99
CA ASN A 259 16.21 10.21 -6.40
C ASN A 259 15.74 10.68 -5.02
N ALA A 260 14.46 11.04 -4.85
CA ALA A 260 13.91 11.46 -3.57
C ALA A 260 13.94 10.34 -2.52
N LEU A 261 13.62 9.08 -2.90
CA LEU A 261 13.76 7.92 -2.02
C LEU A 261 15.22 7.71 -1.58
N SER A 262 16.17 7.93 -2.48
CA SER A 262 17.60 7.86 -2.15
C SER A 262 18.04 9.01 -1.24
N GLU A 263 17.55 10.23 -1.46
CA GLU A 263 17.81 11.40 -0.60
C GLU A 263 17.42 11.16 0.86
N ILE A 264 16.29 10.46 1.09
CA ILE A 264 15.82 10.09 2.44
C ILE A 264 16.45 8.79 2.96
N ASN A 265 17.38 8.19 2.21
CA ASN A 265 18.04 6.92 2.53
C ASN A 265 17.05 5.75 2.72
N TYR A 266 15.99 5.69 1.90
CA TYR A 266 15.05 4.58 1.94
C TYR A 266 15.72 3.26 1.52
N GLN A 267 15.64 2.23 2.37
CA GLN A 267 16.28 0.93 2.17
C GLN A 267 15.29 -0.23 1.99
N GLY A 268 13.99 0.06 1.99
CA GLY A 268 12.93 -0.93 1.82
C GLY A 268 12.79 -1.43 0.38
N TYR A 269 11.75 -2.21 0.15
CA TYR A 269 11.42 -2.75 -1.16
C TYR A 269 10.81 -1.68 -2.08
N LEU A 270 11.11 -1.80 -3.37
CA LEU A 270 10.37 -1.15 -4.45
C LEU A 270 9.32 -2.17 -4.93
N THR A 271 8.14 -2.12 -4.36
CA THR A 271 7.09 -3.11 -4.59
C THR A 271 6.20 -2.72 -5.76
N ILE A 272 6.27 -3.49 -6.83
CA ILE A 272 5.44 -3.31 -8.02
C ILE A 272 4.00 -3.68 -7.69
N GLU A 273 3.07 -2.78 -7.96
CA GLU A 273 1.64 -3.01 -7.92
C GLU A 273 1.01 -2.74 -9.28
N ARG A 274 0.07 -3.61 -9.69
CA ARG A 274 -0.66 -3.51 -10.94
C ARG A 274 -2.09 -3.99 -10.76
N GLU A 275 -3.03 -3.08 -10.56
CA GLU A 275 -4.43 -3.42 -10.27
C GLU A 275 -5.24 -3.69 -11.54
N VAL A 276 -4.93 -2.99 -12.62
CA VAL A 276 -5.64 -3.10 -13.90
C VAL A 276 -4.72 -3.62 -15.00
N GLY A 277 -5.24 -3.80 -16.20
CA GLY A 277 -4.50 -4.29 -17.36
C GLY A 277 -4.99 -5.68 -17.80
N HIS A 278 -4.81 -5.96 -19.09
CA HIS A 278 -5.25 -7.22 -19.71
C HIS A 278 -4.22 -8.36 -19.56
N ASN A 279 -2.96 -8.01 -19.37
CA ASN A 279 -1.87 -8.96 -19.20
C ASN A 279 -0.96 -8.55 -18.03
N PRO A 280 -1.41 -8.73 -16.78
CA PRO A 280 -0.65 -8.29 -15.62
C PRO A 280 0.72 -8.96 -15.49
N ILE A 281 0.87 -10.19 -15.98
CA ILE A 281 2.16 -10.90 -15.96
C ILE A 281 3.19 -10.14 -16.80
N SER A 282 2.85 -9.80 -18.04
CA SER A 282 3.75 -9.03 -18.93
C SER A 282 4.00 -7.63 -18.40
N ASP A 283 2.95 -6.96 -17.86
CA ASP A 283 3.08 -5.61 -17.31
C ASP A 283 4.06 -5.59 -16.11
N ILE A 284 4.02 -6.63 -15.25
CA ILE A 284 4.91 -6.74 -14.08
C ILE A 284 6.34 -7.14 -14.49
N GLU A 285 6.49 -8.05 -15.48
CA GLU A 285 7.81 -8.38 -16.05
C GLU A 285 8.49 -7.15 -16.65
N ASP A 286 7.75 -6.35 -17.43
CA ASP A 286 8.23 -5.08 -17.97
C ASP A 286 8.57 -4.08 -16.86
N ALA A 287 7.80 -4.05 -15.77
CA ALA A 287 8.05 -3.21 -14.61
C ALA A 287 9.35 -3.58 -13.87
N VAL A 288 9.61 -4.88 -13.68
CA VAL A 288 10.90 -5.36 -13.13
C VAL A 288 12.06 -4.90 -14.05
N GLY A 289 11.89 -5.08 -15.37
CA GLY A 289 12.86 -4.60 -16.35
C GLY A 289 13.05 -3.08 -16.34
N PHE A 290 11.98 -2.32 -16.06
CA PHE A 290 12.04 -0.87 -15.93
C PHE A 290 12.84 -0.44 -14.71
N ILE A 291 12.57 -0.99 -13.52
CA ILE A 291 13.29 -0.66 -12.28
C ILE A 291 14.78 -1.02 -12.39
N ASN A 292 15.10 -2.15 -13.03
CA ASN A 292 16.49 -2.58 -13.22
C ASN A 292 17.35 -1.60 -14.04
N LYS A 293 16.78 -0.65 -14.77
CA LYS A 293 17.53 0.41 -15.46
C LYS A 293 18.11 1.44 -14.48
N PHE A 294 17.59 1.49 -13.25
CA PHE A 294 18.02 2.40 -12.17
C PHE A 294 18.90 1.71 -11.12
N ARG A 295 19.19 0.42 -11.27
CA ARG A 295 20.02 -0.41 -10.36
C ARG A 295 21.46 -0.63 -10.83
#